data_98b15293c8a3f5e0de0396aa1386938f
#
_entry.id   98b15293c8a3f5e0de0396aa1386938f
#
_cell.length_a   1.000
_cell.length_b   1.000
_cell.length_c   1.000
_cell.angle_alpha   90.00
_cell.angle_beta   90.00
_cell.angle_gamma   90.00
#
_symmetry.space_group_name_H-M   'P 1'
#
loop_
_entity.id
_entity.type
_entity.pdbx_description
1 polymer ?
#
loop_
_entity_poly.entity_id
_entity_poly.type
_entity_poly.pdbx_seq_one_letter_code
_entity_poly.pdbx_strand_id
1 'polypeptide(L)'
;MKSPLNFTLPEDLLCVSKETEAGIPIDAITCAIDRADSVLTLLEDHFDSDKPRLANHVLSSVIWDVRGTLGLIKTLTLHGDATSISRAKAAGAQ
;
A
#
# COMPACT_ATOMS: atom_id res chain seq x y z
N MET A 1 -27.60 -5.47 -11.87
CA MET A 1 -26.21 -5.81 -11.90
C MET A 1 -25.38 -4.78 -11.14
N LYS A 2 -24.49 -5.23 -10.35
CA LYS A 2 -23.63 -4.32 -9.63
C LYS A 2 -22.67 -3.65 -10.60
N SER A 3 -22.58 -2.32 -10.50
CA SER A 3 -21.69 -1.58 -11.38
C SER A 3 -20.23 -1.93 -11.10
N PRO A 4 -19.45 -2.26 -12.15
CA PRO A 4 -18.01 -2.46 -11.97
C PRO A 4 -17.27 -1.16 -11.68
N LEU A 5 -17.99 -0.04 -11.68
CA LEU A 5 -17.37 1.27 -11.50
C LEU A 5 -17.49 1.79 -10.07
N ASN A 6 -17.82 0.90 -9.13
CA ASN A 6 -17.93 1.27 -7.71
C ASN A 6 -16.59 1.28 -6.98
N PHE A 7 -15.49 1.28 -7.70
CA PHE A 7 -14.17 1.40 -7.10
C PHE A 7 -13.92 2.85 -6.72
N THR A 8 -13.66 3.10 -5.45
CA THR A 8 -13.42 4.45 -4.95
C THR A 8 -11.95 4.83 -4.96
N LEU A 9 -11.07 3.84 -4.91
CA LEU A 9 -9.62 4.05 -4.88
C LEU A 9 -8.97 3.29 -6.02
N PRO A 10 -7.95 3.89 -6.67
CA PRO A 10 -7.20 3.16 -7.69
C PRO A 10 -6.62 1.84 -7.19
N GLU A 11 -6.24 1.78 -5.92
CA GLU A 11 -5.67 0.59 -5.31
C GLU A 11 -6.65 -0.58 -5.28
N ASP A 12 -7.94 -0.29 -5.26
CA ASP A 12 -8.98 -1.33 -5.26
C ASP A 12 -8.98 -2.17 -6.53
N LEU A 13 -8.38 -1.65 -7.59
CA LEU A 13 -8.29 -2.33 -8.88
C LEU A 13 -7.06 -3.23 -8.97
N LEU A 14 -6.16 -3.13 -7.99
CA LEU A 14 -4.89 -3.83 -8.03
C LEU A 14 -4.94 -5.08 -7.18
N CYS A 15 -4.24 -6.09 -7.63
CA CYS A 15 -4.07 -7.32 -6.86
C CYS A 15 -2.69 -7.88 -7.15
N VAL A 16 -2.27 -8.80 -6.30
CA VAL A 16 -0.98 -9.47 -6.53
C VAL A 16 -1.16 -10.50 -7.65
N SER A 17 -0.26 -10.47 -8.61
CA SER A 17 -0.27 -11.40 -9.73
C SER A 17 -0.19 -12.85 -9.23
N LYS A 18 -0.92 -13.74 -9.89
CA LYS A 18 -0.87 -15.17 -9.58
C LYS A 18 0.51 -15.76 -9.79
N GLU A 19 1.30 -15.13 -10.64
CA GLU A 19 2.65 -15.58 -10.96
C GLU A 19 3.68 -15.07 -9.96
N THR A 20 3.26 -14.20 -9.05
CA THR A 20 4.14 -13.66 -8.03
C THR A 20 4.60 -14.77 -7.10
N GLU A 21 5.87 -14.75 -6.78
CA GLU A 21 6.46 -15.71 -5.87
C GLU A 21 5.74 -15.74 -4.52
N ALA A 22 5.56 -16.94 -3.99
CA ALA A 22 4.92 -17.12 -2.69
C ALA A 22 5.82 -16.59 -1.56
N GLY A 23 5.19 -16.18 -0.47
CA GLY A 23 5.89 -15.67 0.70
C GLY A 23 5.70 -14.18 0.88
N ILE A 24 6.34 -13.64 1.89
CA ILE A 24 6.25 -12.22 2.22
C ILE A 24 7.17 -11.43 1.29
N PRO A 25 6.64 -10.52 0.46
CA PRO A 25 7.46 -9.73 -0.45
C PRO A 25 8.15 -8.57 0.30
N ILE A 26 9.19 -8.88 1.03
CA ILE A 26 9.87 -7.94 1.93
C ILE A 26 10.37 -6.69 1.21
N ASP A 27 10.99 -6.86 0.05
CA ASP A 27 11.54 -5.71 -0.68
C ASP A 27 10.45 -4.75 -1.13
N ALA A 28 9.34 -5.29 -1.65
CA ALA A 28 8.22 -4.47 -2.09
C ALA A 28 7.58 -3.73 -0.91
N ILE A 29 7.43 -4.41 0.21
CA ILE A 29 6.86 -3.83 1.42
C ILE A 29 7.79 -2.72 1.94
N THR A 30 9.08 -2.96 2.00
CA THR A 30 10.06 -1.97 2.44
C THR A 30 10.06 -0.74 1.56
N CYS A 31 10.00 -0.92 0.24
CA CYS A 31 9.91 0.19 -0.70
C CYS A 31 8.64 1.01 -0.48
N ALA A 32 7.52 0.34 -0.24
CA ALA A 32 6.26 1.02 0.00
C ALA A 32 6.29 1.81 1.32
N ILE A 33 6.90 1.26 2.35
CA ILE A 33 7.08 1.95 3.64
C ILE A 33 7.95 3.19 3.46
N ASP A 34 9.07 3.06 2.75
CA ASP A 34 9.97 4.19 2.50
C ASP A 34 9.27 5.29 1.71
N ARG A 35 8.44 4.92 0.76
CA ARG A 35 7.65 5.87 -0.02
C ARG A 35 6.69 6.65 0.87
N ALA A 36 5.96 5.95 1.72
CA ALA A 36 5.02 6.60 2.65
C ALA A 36 5.75 7.52 3.63
N ASP A 37 6.86 7.06 4.16
CA ASP A 37 7.67 7.85 5.09
C ASP A 37 8.19 9.13 4.44
N SER A 38 8.64 9.05 3.20
CA SER A 38 9.13 10.22 2.46
C SER A 38 8.03 11.26 2.28
N VAL A 39 6.83 10.82 1.94
CA VAL A 39 5.68 11.73 1.77
C VAL A 39 5.33 12.39 3.11
N LEU A 40 5.34 11.62 4.19
CA LEU A 40 5.05 12.16 5.53
C LEU A 40 6.12 13.16 5.96
N THR A 41 7.39 12.92 5.62
CA THR A 41 8.48 13.85 5.92
C THR A 41 8.28 15.18 5.20
N LEU A 42 7.90 15.12 3.94
CA LEU A 42 7.61 16.35 3.17
C LEU A 42 6.44 17.11 3.77
N LEU A 43 5.40 16.39 4.20
CA LEU A 43 4.22 17.00 4.79
C LEU A 43 4.56 17.66 6.13
N GLU A 44 5.38 17.01 6.94
CA GLU A 44 5.84 17.51 8.21
C GLU A 44 6.64 18.82 8.02
N ASP A 45 7.58 18.82 7.07
CA ASP A 45 8.34 20.02 6.72
C ASP A 45 7.43 21.16 6.27
N HIS A 46 6.40 20.82 5.51
CA HIS A 46 5.45 21.81 5.03
C HIS A 46 4.75 22.50 6.19
N PHE A 47 4.31 21.74 7.20
CA PHE A 47 3.60 22.32 8.34
C PHE A 47 4.52 23.10 9.28
N ASP A 48 5.80 22.77 9.30
CA ASP A 48 6.80 23.48 10.11
C ASP A 48 7.36 24.72 9.41
N SER A 49 7.01 24.93 8.14
CA SER A 49 7.51 26.03 7.34
C SER A 49 6.72 27.31 7.58
N ASP A 50 7.40 28.46 7.48
CA ASP A 50 6.76 29.78 7.50
C ASP A 50 6.08 30.13 6.17
N LYS A 51 6.25 29.29 5.15
CA LYS A 51 5.65 29.53 3.85
C LYS A 51 4.14 29.31 3.88
N PRO A 52 3.41 29.94 2.95
CA PRO A 52 1.97 29.74 2.86
C PRO A 52 1.63 28.26 2.70
N ARG A 53 0.54 27.87 3.34
CA ARG A 53 0.06 26.50 3.30
C ARG A 53 -0.45 26.13 1.91
N LEU A 54 -0.19 24.92 1.50
CA LEU A 54 -0.77 24.37 0.26
C LEU A 54 -2.30 24.33 0.36
N ALA A 55 -2.95 24.36 -0.79
CA ALA A 55 -4.42 24.28 -0.85
C ALA A 55 -4.93 23.00 -0.21
N ASN A 56 -6.11 23.06 0.39
CA ASN A 56 -6.69 21.91 1.08
C ASN A 56 -6.82 20.68 0.18
N HIS A 57 -7.17 20.86 -1.09
CA HIS A 57 -7.32 19.73 -2.00
C HIS A 57 -5.99 19.03 -2.27
N VAL A 58 -4.88 19.78 -2.26
CA VAL A 58 -3.55 19.20 -2.42
C VAL A 58 -3.17 18.41 -1.18
N LEU A 59 -3.40 18.99 0.00
CA LEU A 59 -3.12 18.30 1.27
C LEU A 59 -3.94 17.04 1.41
N SER A 60 -5.22 17.08 1.04
CA SER A 60 -6.10 15.91 1.05
C SER A 60 -5.58 14.82 0.13
N SER A 61 -5.11 15.18 -1.05
CA SER A 61 -4.57 14.22 -2.01
C SER A 61 -3.30 13.56 -1.49
N VAL A 62 -2.45 14.32 -0.82
CA VAL A 62 -1.22 13.79 -0.22
C VAL A 62 -1.55 12.77 0.86
N ILE A 63 -2.52 13.10 1.73
CA ILE A 63 -2.96 12.19 2.79
C ILE A 63 -3.55 10.92 2.15
N TRP A 64 -4.32 11.08 1.09
CA TRP A 64 -4.93 9.97 0.38
C TRP A 64 -3.86 9.05 -0.24
N ASP A 65 -2.78 9.64 -0.77
CA ASP A 65 -1.66 8.88 -1.31
C ASP A 65 -1.02 8.00 -0.23
N VAL A 66 -0.81 8.55 0.96
CA VAL A 66 -0.24 7.78 2.07
C VAL A 66 -1.17 6.63 2.46
N ARG A 67 -2.47 6.90 2.54
CA ARG A 67 -3.45 5.86 2.85
C ARG A 67 -3.48 4.77 1.80
N GLY A 68 -3.36 5.15 0.51
CA GLY A 68 -3.29 4.19 -0.59
C GLY A 68 -2.05 3.31 -0.48
N THR A 69 -0.92 3.91 -0.14
CA THR A 69 0.32 3.17 0.05
C THR A 69 0.20 2.18 1.22
N LEU A 70 -0.45 2.58 2.31
CA LEU A 70 -0.71 1.66 3.42
C LEU A 70 -1.60 0.50 2.97
N GLY A 71 -2.56 0.78 2.09
CA GLY A 71 -3.41 -0.26 1.49
C GLY A 71 -2.61 -1.26 0.67
N LEU A 72 -1.64 -0.78 -0.09
CA LEU A 72 -0.73 -1.65 -0.84
C LEU A 72 0.08 -2.53 0.10
N ILE A 73 0.62 -1.96 1.16
CA ILE A 73 1.38 -2.70 2.16
C ILE A 73 0.52 -3.81 2.75
N LYS A 74 -0.72 -3.49 3.08
CA LYS A 74 -1.66 -4.48 3.62
C LYS A 74 -1.91 -5.60 2.62
N THR A 75 -2.12 -5.28 1.34
CA THR A 75 -2.33 -6.28 0.29
C THR A 75 -1.13 -7.20 0.16
N LEU A 76 0.07 -6.64 0.15
CA LEU A 76 1.30 -7.43 0.05
C LEU A 76 1.49 -8.32 1.27
N THR A 77 1.18 -7.81 2.44
CA THR A 77 1.29 -8.56 3.69
C THR A 77 0.31 -9.74 3.71
N LEU A 78 -0.93 -9.49 3.28
CA LEU A 78 -1.95 -10.55 3.20
C LEU A 78 -1.58 -11.61 2.18
N HIS A 79 -0.98 -11.22 1.06
CA HIS A 79 -0.48 -12.17 0.08
C HIS A 79 0.60 -13.06 0.72
N GLY A 80 1.54 -12.45 1.44
CA GLY A 80 2.60 -13.19 2.10
C GLY A 80 2.07 -14.16 3.13
N ASP A 81 1.12 -13.71 3.94
CA ASP A 81 0.50 -14.55 4.96
C ASP A 81 -0.22 -15.74 4.34
N ALA A 82 -1.05 -15.49 3.34
CA ALA A 82 -1.82 -16.53 2.67
C ALA A 82 -0.92 -17.57 1.99
N THR A 83 0.11 -17.12 1.29
CA THR A 83 0.99 -18.03 0.56
C THR A 83 1.96 -18.74 1.49
N SER A 84 2.36 -18.11 2.59
CA SER A 84 3.22 -18.76 3.59
C SER A 84 2.51 -19.89 4.29
N ILE A 85 1.22 -19.72 4.61
CA ILE A 85 0.41 -20.79 5.21
C ILE A 85 0.29 -21.96 4.25
N SER A 86 0.00 -21.68 2.98
CA SER A 86 -0.12 -22.72 1.96
C SER A 86 1.19 -23.49 1.79
N ARG A 87 2.31 -22.76 1.81
CA ARG A 87 3.63 -23.34 1.68
C ARG A 87 3.97 -24.22 2.86
N ALA A 88 3.67 -23.77 4.07
CA ALA A 88 3.90 -24.54 5.29
C ALA A 88 3.07 -25.81 5.27
N LYS A 89 1.82 -25.75 4.81
CA LYS A 89 0.94 -26.90 4.69
C LYS A 89 1.51 -27.91 3.72
N ALA A 90 1.97 -27.46 2.56
CA ALA A 90 2.55 -28.33 1.55
C ALA A 90 3.80 -29.03 2.08
N ALA A 91 4.65 -28.30 2.79
CA ALA A 91 5.85 -28.86 3.41
C ALA A 91 5.50 -29.85 4.51
N GLY A 92 4.46 -29.57 5.29
CA GLY A 92 4.02 -30.45 6.36
C GLY A 92 3.38 -31.73 5.88
N ALA A 93 2.91 -31.75 4.65
CA ALA A 93 2.25 -32.92 4.05
C ALA A 93 3.26 -33.97 3.57
N GLN A 94 4.51 -33.67 3.61
CA GLN A 94 5.54 -34.62 3.24
C GLN A 94 5.81 -35.58 4.40
#